data_0eca8d61e7236e7e82b4750090866717
#
_entry.id   0eca8d61e7236e7e82b4750090866717
#
_cell.length_a   1.000
_cell.length_b   1.000
_cell.length_c   1.000
_cell.angle_alpha   90.00
_cell.angle_beta   90.00
_cell.angle_gamma   90.00
#
_symmetry.space_group_name_H-M   'P 1'
#
loop_
_entity.id
_entity.type
_entity.pdbx_description
1 polymer ?
#
loop_
_entity_poly.entity_id
_entity_poly.type
_entity_poly.pdbx_seq_one_letter_code
_entity_poly.pdbx_strand_id
1 'polypeptide(L)'
;MVPVVGILIGLLAFFVGETGGPENGFTLLKYHNADAKFLGDLVITSVKEGIQILDIEGNVVKHLEDVSASWLYTAEVDDEKCHAVAYSNHNKETCILKLKALEDFEVLEHRKILTTDVLAIDPILVQGEDGWYLTHTLIEGTINNPDPNGDNGRYTVRLYRSEDLEEWEYVTDIISEKKNIEDGDIRYIDGIFYYFFEMEHYDKGPSAICMMKSEDNGKTWSKPKELLPAVADQEMASCERTESGWRLYISSDIACVGESYQGAFVYYRDFTSDFEPVGELQASKMPDNQAVRLYEVKKIDGKLYFLFARNFLTDCDLLLRTLESEE
;
A
#
# COMPACT_ATOMS: atom_id res chain seq x y z
N MET A 1 11.92 58.14 22.27
CA MET A 1 11.72 57.10 21.26
C MET A 1 12.59 55.90 21.66
N VAL A 2 11.99 54.88 22.27
CA VAL A 2 12.69 53.67 22.71
C VAL A 2 12.18 52.54 21.78
N PRO A 3 13.04 51.79 21.13
CA PRO A 3 12.58 50.67 20.32
C PRO A 3 12.20 49.48 21.18
N VAL A 4 10.95 49.01 21.01
CA VAL A 4 10.46 47.79 21.59
C VAL A 4 11.02 46.64 20.76
N VAL A 5 11.90 45.85 21.34
CA VAL A 5 12.37 44.58 20.80
C VAL A 5 11.32 43.53 21.12
N GLY A 6 10.54 43.13 20.13
CA GLY A 6 9.61 42.00 20.24
C GLY A 6 10.39 40.70 20.21
N ILE A 7 10.39 39.97 21.32
CA ILE A 7 10.89 38.59 21.40
C ILE A 7 9.77 37.70 20.86
N LEU A 8 10.00 37.10 19.68
CA LEU A 8 9.16 36.07 19.16
C LEU A 8 9.53 34.76 19.87
N ILE A 9 8.72 34.37 20.85
CA ILE A 9 8.81 33.06 21.50
C ILE A 9 8.12 32.08 20.52
N GLY A 10 8.92 31.32 19.80
CA GLY A 10 8.43 30.18 19.03
C GLY A 10 7.93 29.10 19.99
N LEU A 11 6.61 28.93 20.08
CA LEU A 11 6.03 27.74 20.69
C LEU A 11 6.35 26.53 19.77
N LEU A 12 7.32 25.73 20.17
CA LEU A 12 7.39 24.35 19.73
C LEU A 12 6.23 23.62 20.42
N ALA A 13 5.13 23.43 19.70
CA ALA A 13 4.09 22.51 20.12
C ALA A 13 4.61 21.08 19.88
N PHE A 14 5.08 20.45 20.93
CA PHE A 14 5.19 19.00 20.96
C PHE A 14 3.77 18.44 20.96
N PHE A 15 3.29 17.98 19.83
CA PHE A 15 2.08 17.18 19.78
C PHE A 15 2.40 15.80 20.37
N VAL A 16 2.07 15.61 21.62
CA VAL A 16 1.93 14.30 22.23
C VAL A 16 0.69 13.70 21.59
N GLY A 17 0.83 12.60 20.85
CA GLY A 17 -0.30 11.89 20.28
C GLY A 17 -1.29 11.53 21.40
N GLU A 18 -2.53 11.92 21.27
CA GLU A 18 -3.60 11.44 22.14
C GLU A 18 -3.83 9.99 21.82
N THR A 19 -3.37 9.09 22.69
CA THR A 19 -3.74 7.67 22.66
C THR A 19 -5.23 7.56 22.98
N GLY A 20 -6.05 7.40 21.95
CA GLY A 20 -7.48 7.12 22.13
C GLY A 20 -7.67 5.78 22.83
N GLY A 21 -8.56 5.70 23.81
CA GLY A 21 -8.81 4.50 24.58
C GLY A 21 -9.42 3.34 23.75
N PRO A 22 -9.44 2.11 24.29
CA PRO A 22 -9.44 0.84 23.57
C PRO A 22 -10.82 0.29 23.22
N GLU A 23 -11.80 1.06 22.81
CA GLU A 23 -13.12 0.47 22.59
C GLU A 23 -13.38 -0.08 21.18
N ASN A 24 -12.61 0.17 20.14
CA ASN A 24 -12.72 -0.48 18.82
C ASN A 24 -11.55 -0.14 17.89
N GLY A 25 -10.33 -0.19 18.39
CA GLY A 25 -9.13 0.24 17.71
C GLY A 25 -8.71 1.66 18.11
N PHE A 26 -7.58 2.12 17.63
CA PHE A 26 -6.97 3.39 18.07
C PHE A 26 -6.30 4.10 16.89
N THR A 27 -6.11 5.42 17.05
CA THR A 27 -5.32 6.21 16.11
C THR A 27 -3.84 5.95 16.40
N LEU A 28 -3.11 5.39 15.44
CA LEU A 28 -1.68 5.14 15.57
C LEU A 28 -0.88 6.44 15.42
N LEU A 29 -1.22 7.25 14.41
CA LEU A 29 -0.62 8.54 14.13
C LEU A 29 -1.72 9.54 13.79
N LYS A 30 -1.49 10.81 14.18
CA LYS A 30 -2.41 11.92 13.92
C LYS A 30 -1.70 12.99 13.10
N TYR A 31 -1.17 12.62 11.95
CA TYR A 31 -0.59 13.55 10.98
C TYR A 31 -0.45 12.88 9.63
N HIS A 32 -0.19 13.68 8.62
CA HIS A 32 -0.10 13.22 7.26
C HIS A 32 0.99 12.15 7.09
N ASN A 33 0.60 11.02 6.52
CA ASN A 33 1.48 9.97 6.06
C ASN A 33 1.23 9.70 4.57
N ALA A 34 2.18 9.06 3.88
CA ALA A 34 2.02 8.71 2.47
C ALA A 34 1.53 7.28 2.30
N ASP A 35 1.99 6.34 3.12
CA ASP A 35 1.63 4.92 3.05
C ASP A 35 1.93 4.20 4.37
N ALA A 36 1.29 3.04 4.58
CA ALA A 36 1.53 2.18 5.73
C ALA A 36 1.26 0.71 5.39
N LYS A 37 2.05 -0.20 5.98
CA LYS A 37 1.91 -1.67 5.81
C LYS A 37 2.19 -2.40 7.12
N PHE A 38 1.71 -3.62 7.24
CA PHE A 38 2.12 -4.50 8.32
C PHE A 38 3.54 -5.02 8.10
N LEU A 39 4.32 -5.08 9.18
CA LEU A 39 5.66 -5.63 9.25
C LEU A 39 5.67 -6.73 10.32
N GLY A 40 5.28 -7.94 9.95
CA GLY A 40 4.95 -8.97 10.92
C GLY A 40 3.71 -8.59 11.74
N ASP A 41 3.87 -8.44 13.05
CA ASP A 41 2.88 -7.95 14.02
C ASP A 41 3.05 -6.45 14.36
N LEU A 42 3.92 -5.75 13.63
CA LEU A 42 4.15 -4.32 13.73
C LEU A 42 3.56 -3.59 12.53
N VAL A 43 3.57 -2.27 12.57
CA VAL A 43 3.19 -1.38 11.47
C VAL A 43 4.38 -0.54 11.06
N ILE A 44 4.67 -0.48 9.77
CA ILE A 44 5.62 0.46 9.19
C ILE A 44 4.87 1.54 8.42
N THR A 45 5.26 2.79 8.57
CA THR A 45 4.62 3.92 7.89
C THR A 45 5.62 4.98 7.47
N SER A 46 5.38 5.59 6.33
CA SER A 46 6.10 6.78 5.91
C SER A 46 5.58 8.00 6.66
N VAL A 47 6.49 8.85 7.10
CA VAL A 47 6.20 10.11 7.76
C VAL A 47 7.03 11.22 7.11
N LYS A 48 6.71 12.47 7.43
CA LYS A 48 7.41 13.62 6.84
C LYS A 48 8.93 13.58 7.05
N GLU A 49 9.36 13.10 8.20
CA GLU A 49 10.77 13.04 8.61
C GLU A 49 11.40 11.66 8.41
N GLY A 50 10.77 10.75 7.62
CA GLY A 50 11.35 9.44 7.35
C GLY A 50 10.36 8.27 7.40
N ILE A 51 10.77 7.17 8.01
CA ILE A 51 9.94 5.96 8.22
C ILE A 51 9.85 5.69 9.72
N GLN A 52 8.65 5.41 10.21
CA GLN A 52 8.43 4.93 11.56
C GLN A 52 7.92 3.49 11.57
N ILE A 53 8.36 2.74 12.59
CA ILE A 53 7.85 1.42 12.92
C ILE A 53 7.16 1.53 14.27
N LEU A 54 5.91 1.08 14.32
CA LEU A 54 5.02 1.18 15.46
C LEU A 54 4.62 -0.21 15.93
N ASP A 55 4.40 -0.40 17.23
CA ASP A 55 3.63 -1.53 17.70
C ASP A 55 2.12 -1.34 17.44
N ILE A 56 1.34 -2.38 17.66
CA ILE A 56 -0.13 -2.32 17.47
C ILE A 56 -0.84 -1.42 18.50
N GLU A 57 -0.17 -1.00 19.55
CA GLU A 57 -0.62 0.00 20.52
C GLU A 57 -0.29 1.44 20.08
N GLY A 58 0.45 1.62 19.00
CA GLY A 58 0.82 2.92 18.45
C GLY A 58 2.07 3.54 19.05
N ASN A 59 2.85 2.78 19.83
CA ASN A 59 4.13 3.26 20.34
C ASN A 59 5.19 3.17 19.23
N VAL A 60 6.02 4.20 19.12
CA VAL A 60 7.14 4.19 18.16
C VAL A 60 8.24 3.25 18.67
N VAL A 61 8.45 2.16 17.96
CA VAL A 61 9.50 1.18 18.21
C VAL A 61 10.82 1.65 17.59
N LYS A 62 10.75 2.21 16.37
CA LYS A 62 11.91 2.70 15.63
C LYS A 62 11.53 3.89 14.76
N HIS A 63 12.46 4.84 14.63
CA HIS A 63 12.40 5.91 13.66
C HIS A 63 13.66 5.89 12.80
N LEU A 64 13.49 5.83 11.48
CA LEU A 64 14.55 5.91 10.48
C LEU A 64 14.49 7.30 9.86
N GLU A 65 15.36 8.18 10.34
CA GLU A 65 15.52 9.54 9.81
C GLU A 65 16.28 9.53 8.47
N ASP A 66 16.29 10.64 7.76
CA ASP A 66 16.99 10.82 6.48
C ASP A 66 16.53 9.88 5.35
N VAL A 67 15.31 9.37 5.43
CA VAL A 67 14.66 8.54 4.42
C VAL A 67 13.40 9.28 3.95
N SER A 68 13.23 9.42 2.63
CA SER A 68 12.01 9.98 2.04
C SER A 68 11.28 8.86 1.31
N ALA A 69 10.34 8.23 1.99
CA ALA A 69 9.59 7.10 1.45
C ALA A 69 8.19 7.50 1.06
N SER A 70 7.77 7.09 -0.13
CA SER A 70 6.39 6.97 -0.57
C SER A 70 6.21 5.57 -1.12
N TRP A 71 5.02 5.03 -1.02
CA TRP A 71 4.71 3.64 -1.38
C TRP A 71 5.65 2.62 -0.74
N LEU A 72 5.21 2.05 0.38
CA LEU A 72 5.92 1.05 1.17
C LEU A 72 5.32 -0.33 0.91
N TYR A 73 6.18 -1.33 0.73
CA TYR A 73 5.75 -2.74 0.63
C TYR A 73 6.69 -3.62 1.44
N THR A 74 6.12 -4.59 2.16
CA THR A 74 6.84 -5.45 3.10
C THR A 74 6.81 -6.90 2.67
N ALA A 75 7.88 -7.64 2.94
CA ALA A 75 7.93 -9.10 2.80
C ALA A 75 8.76 -9.72 3.92
N GLU A 76 8.38 -10.92 4.37
CA GLU A 76 9.18 -11.73 5.29
C GLU A 76 10.33 -12.39 4.51
N VAL A 77 11.55 -12.36 5.06
CA VAL A 77 12.76 -12.82 4.35
C VAL A 77 13.15 -14.25 4.77
N ASP A 78 12.95 -14.60 6.03
CA ASP A 78 13.24 -15.92 6.57
C ASP A 78 12.53 -16.17 7.91
N ASP A 79 12.74 -17.38 8.46
CA ASP A 79 12.17 -17.81 9.76
C ASP A 79 12.76 -17.07 10.98
N GLU A 80 13.79 -16.22 10.80
CA GLU A 80 14.46 -15.49 11.88
C GLU A 80 13.88 -14.11 12.15
N LYS A 81 12.65 -13.84 11.74
CA LYS A 81 11.97 -12.54 11.87
C LYS A 81 12.71 -11.40 11.12
N CYS A 82 13.33 -11.73 10.01
CA CYS A 82 13.86 -10.74 9.09
C CYS A 82 12.77 -10.30 8.11
N HIS A 83 12.77 -9.01 7.80
CA HIS A 83 11.84 -8.41 6.86
C HIS A 83 12.60 -7.59 5.83
N ALA A 84 12.10 -7.57 4.61
CA ALA A 84 12.49 -6.62 3.59
C ALA A 84 11.36 -5.61 3.38
N VAL A 85 11.74 -4.35 3.21
CA VAL A 85 10.82 -3.26 2.87
C VAL A 85 11.30 -2.63 1.59
N ALA A 86 10.49 -2.69 0.55
CA ALA A 86 10.71 -1.91 -0.65
C ALA A 86 9.97 -0.58 -0.54
N TYR A 87 10.60 0.52 -0.96
CA TYR A 87 9.96 1.82 -0.98
C TYR A 87 10.45 2.69 -2.15
N SER A 88 9.61 3.60 -2.60
CA SER A 88 9.98 4.60 -3.59
C SER A 88 10.57 5.83 -2.89
N ASN A 89 11.77 6.24 -3.30
CA ASN A 89 12.42 7.45 -2.83
C ASN A 89 12.34 8.53 -3.92
N HIS A 90 11.73 9.66 -3.59
CA HIS A 90 11.49 10.76 -4.52
C HIS A 90 10.82 10.36 -5.85
N ASN A 91 10.06 9.25 -5.84
CA ASN A 91 9.36 8.68 -7.00
C ASN A 91 10.27 8.39 -8.22
N LYS A 92 11.55 8.13 -8.00
CA LYS A 92 12.55 7.81 -9.03
C LYS A 92 13.55 6.74 -8.63
N GLU A 93 13.66 6.47 -7.36
CA GLU A 93 14.59 5.50 -6.83
C GLU A 93 13.83 4.44 -6.07
N THR A 94 14.12 3.17 -6.33
CA THR A 94 13.62 2.07 -5.51
C THR A 94 14.70 1.66 -4.52
N CYS A 95 14.34 1.63 -3.26
CA CYS A 95 15.23 1.27 -2.16
C CYS A 95 14.72 0.03 -1.43
N ILE A 96 15.65 -0.76 -0.90
CA ILE A 96 15.37 -1.89 -0.02
C ILE A 96 15.97 -1.63 1.35
N LEU A 97 15.16 -1.87 2.39
CA LEU A 97 15.61 -2.00 3.77
C LEU A 97 15.51 -3.48 4.16
N LYS A 98 16.57 -4.05 4.70
CA LYS A 98 16.54 -5.33 5.41
C LYS A 98 16.53 -5.04 6.91
N LEU A 99 15.51 -5.52 7.59
CA LEU A 99 15.26 -5.26 9.00
C LEU A 99 15.22 -6.57 9.76
N LYS A 100 15.81 -6.62 10.95
CA LYS A 100 15.67 -7.73 11.87
C LYS A 100 14.83 -7.29 13.06
N ALA A 101 13.70 -7.96 13.28
CA ALA A 101 12.82 -7.74 14.42
C ALA A 101 13.37 -8.47 15.66
N LEU A 102 14.30 -7.84 16.36
CA LEU A 102 14.76 -8.20 17.69
C LEU A 102 14.13 -7.25 18.72
N GLU A 103 14.42 -7.44 20.02
CA GLU A 103 13.99 -6.49 21.06
C GLU A 103 14.39 -5.03 20.73
N ASP A 104 15.55 -4.84 20.06
CA ASP A 104 15.97 -3.57 19.46
C ASP A 104 15.98 -3.75 17.94
N PHE A 105 15.02 -3.19 17.25
CA PHE A 105 14.90 -3.27 15.80
C PHE A 105 16.19 -2.83 15.11
N GLU A 106 16.85 -3.76 14.43
CA GLU A 106 18.13 -3.53 13.76
C GLU A 106 17.93 -3.35 12.25
N VAL A 107 18.47 -2.28 11.69
CA VAL A 107 18.61 -2.12 10.23
C VAL A 107 19.85 -2.87 9.80
N LEU A 108 19.68 -4.01 9.16
CA LEU A 108 20.79 -4.82 8.64
C LEU A 108 21.38 -4.22 7.38
N GLU A 109 20.55 -3.66 6.52
CA GLU A 109 20.96 -3.08 5.26
C GLU A 109 19.96 -2.01 4.81
N HIS A 110 20.49 -0.96 4.18
CA HIS A 110 19.71 0.06 3.47
C HIS A 110 20.38 0.34 2.13
N ARG A 111 19.74 0.00 1.03
CA ARG A 111 20.32 0.06 -0.30
C ARG A 111 19.35 0.62 -1.32
N LYS A 112 19.86 1.53 -2.17
CA LYS A 112 19.20 1.89 -3.42
C LYS A 112 19.52 0.82 -4.47
N ILE A 113 18.50 0.22 -5.07
CA ILE A 113 18.63 -0.88 -6.02
C ILE A 113 18.36 -0.48 -7.46
N LEU A 114 17.45 0.46 -7.68
CA LEU A 114 17.07 0.94 -9.00
C LEU A 114 16.96 2.45 -9.03
N THR A 115 17.29 3.04 -10.17
CA THR A 115 17.06 4.45 -10.49
C THR A 115 16.47 4.55 -11.88
N THR A 116 15.45 5.37 -12.05
CA THR A 116 14.74 5.56 -13.32
C THR A 116 14.76 7.02 -13.76
N ASP A 117 14.68 7.26 -15.06
CA ASP A 117 14.56 8.61 -15.61
C ASP A 117 13.13 9.17 -15.51
N VAL A 118 12.14 8.29 -15.38
CA VAL A 118 10.71 8.59 -15.24
C VAL A 118 10.25 8.42 -13.79
N LEU A 119 9.02 8.79 -13.50
CA LEU A 119 8.45 8.51 -12.18
C LEU A 119 8.31 6.99 -11.97
N ALA A 120 8.59 6.54 -10.76
CA ALA A 120 8.43 5.15 -10.35
C ALA A 120 7.70 5.08 -9.01
N ILE A 121 6.58 4.37 -9.00
CA ILE A 121 5.74 4.15 -7.82
C ILE A 121 5.55 2.64 -7.59
N ASP A 122 4.89 2.26 -6.52
CA ASP A 122 4.49 0.89 -6.17
C ASP A 122 5.61 -0.15 -6.27
N PRO A 123 6.69 -0.02 -5.50
CA PRO A 123 7.76 -1.00 -5.48
C PRO A 123 7.37 -2.23 -4.65
N ILE A 124 6.63 -3.15 -5.24
CA ILE A 124 6.04 -4.30 -4.53
C ILE A 124 6.99 -5.49 -4.56
N LEU A 125 7.28 -6.04 -3.39
CA LEU A 125 8.22 -7.13 -3.19
C LEU A 125 7.51 -8.43 -2.85
N VAL A 126 7.90 -9.53 -3.51
CA VAL A 126 7.38 -10.87 -3.24
C VAL A 126 8.46 -11.92 -3.38
N GLN A 127 8.43 -12.94 -2.54
CA GLN A 127 9.29 -14.12 -2.68
C GLN A 127 8.62 -15.14 -3.59
N GLY A 128 9.33 -15.55 -4.66
CA GLY A 128 8.95 -16.64 -5.55
C GLY A 128 9.72 -17.93 -5.22
N GLU A 129 9.58 -18.95 -6.08
CA GLU A 129 10.26 -20.24 -5.89
C GLU A 129 11.79 -20.13 -6.03
N ASP A 130 12.26 -19.32 -6.99
CA ASP A 130 13.66 -19.24 -7.42
C ASP A 130 14.32 -17.88 -7.09
N GLY A 131 13.73 -17.10 -6.18
CA GLY A 131 14.27 -15.81 -5.74
C GLY A 131 13.21 -14.78 -5.40
N TRP A 132 13.66 -13.55 -5.30
CA TRP A 132 12.84 -12.39 -5.02
C TRP A 132 12.38 -11.73 -6.30
N TYR A 133 11.16 -11.23 -6.29
CA TYR A 133 10.58 -10.48 -7.39
C TYR A 133 10.12 -9.12 -6.91
N LEU A 134 10.36 -8.10 -7.72
CA LEU A 134 9.99 -6.73 -7.46
C LEU A 134 9.25 -6.18 -8.68
N THR A 135 8.05 -5.64 -8.45
CA THR A 135 7.41 -4.79 -9.45
C THR A 135 7.62 -3.33 -9.14
N HIS A 136 7.56 -2.47 -10.12
CA HIS A 136 7.26 -1.07 -9.95
C HIS A 136 6.50 -0.53 -11.17
N THR A 137 5.68 0.49 -10.94
CA THR A 137 4.94 1.20 -11.99
C THR A 137 5.76 2.39 -12.44
N LEU A 138 6.18 2.37 -13.71
CA LEU A 138 6.87 3.48 -14.38
C LEU A 138 5.87 4.37 -15.07
N ILE A 139 5.99 5.70 -14.89
CA ILE A 139 5.05 6.68 -15.42
C ILE A 139 5.79 7.64 -16.35
N GLU A 140 5.54 7.51 -17.65
CA GLU A 140 6.01 8.42 -18.68
C GLU A 140 4.94 9.52 -18.89
N GLY A 141 4.81 10.45 -17.97
CA GLY A 141 3.78 11.50 -18.05
C GLY A 141 3.48 12.13 -16.71
N THR A 142 2.21 12.38 -16.48
CA THR A 142 1.72 13.02 -15.25
C THR A 142 1.12 11.99 -14.32
N ILE A 143 1.67 11.89 -13.12
CA ILE A 143 1.07 11.09 -12.03
C ILE A 143 -0.18 11.82 -11.53
N ASN A 144 -1.19 11.05 -11.15
CA ASN A 144 -2.44 11.55 -10.56
C ASN A 144 -3.06 12.66 -11.41
N ASN A 145 -3.23 12.41 -12.70
CA ASN A 145 -3.83 13.38 -13.59
C ASN A 145 -5.34 13.51 -13.33
N PRO A 146 -5.83 14.66 -12.84
CA PRO A 146 -7.23 14.84 -12.51
C PRO A 146 -8.10 15.21 -13.72
N ASP A 147 -7.52 15.40 -14.92
CA ASP A 147 -8.26 15.81 -16.12
C ASP A 147 -8.76 14.59 -16.91
N PRO A 148 -10.08 14.33 -16.97
CA PRO A 148 -10.64 13.20 -17.72
C PRO A 148 -10.37 13.27 -19.23
N ASN A 149 -9.95 14.43 -19.75
CA ASN A 149 -9.58 14.63 -21.16
C ASN A 149 -8.07 14.77 -21.34
N GLY A 150 -7.30 14.70 -20.26
CA GLY A 150 -5.85 14.82 -20.28
C GLY A 150 -5.16 13.61 -20.88
N ASP A 151 -3.88 13.76 -21.23
CA ASP A 151 -3.01 12.64 -21.60
C ASP A 151 -2.21 12.24 -20.37
N ASN A 152 -2.53 11.07 -19.80
CA ASN A 152 -1.85 10.52 -18.63
C ASN A 152 -0.43 10.02 -18.96
N GLY A 153 -0.04 10.05 -20.25
CA GLY A 153 1.19 9.42 -20.69
C GLY A 153 1.04 7.90 -20.75
N ARG A 154 2.06 7.20 -20.27
CA ARG A 154 2.10 5.74 -20.28
C ARG A 154 2.53 5.20 -18.93
N TYR A 155 1.74 4.30 -18.39
CA TYR A 155 2.03 3.52 -17.19
C TYR A 155 2.51 2.14 -17.60
N THR A 156 3.65 1.74 -17.07
CA THR A 156 4.26 0.41 -17.35
C THR A 156 4.64 -0.26 -16.05
N VAL A 157 4.00 -1.37 -15.74
CA VAL A 157 4.36 -2.21 -14.60
C VAL A 157 5.49 -3.13 -15.04
N ARG A 158 6.65 -2.97 -14.43
CA ARG A 158 7.87 -3.70 -14.75
C ARG A 158 8.25 -4.68 -13.66
N LEU A 159 8.62 -5.90 -14.04
CA LEU A 159 9.04 -6.96 -13.14
C LEU A 159 10.54 -7.15 -13.20
N TYR A 160 11.16 -7.23 -12.02
CA TYR A 160 12.55 -7.59 -11.81
C TYR A 160 12.66 -8.82 -10.93
N ARG A 161 13.81 -9.50 -11.03
CA ARG A 161 14.15 -10.66 -10.19
C ARG A 161 15.52 -10.46 -9.54
N SER A 162 15.69 -10.99 -8.33
CA SER A 162 16.94 -11.05 -7.59
C SER A 162 17.06 -12.39 -6.85
N GLU A 163 18.28 -12.90 -6.67
CA GLU A 163 18.53 -14.07 -5.84
C GLU A 163 18.76 -13.71 -4.37
N ASP A 164 19.21 -12.48 -4.10
CA ASP A 164 19.75 -12.07 -2.80
C ASP A 164 19.23 -10.72 -2.28
N LEU A 165 18.30 -10.06 -3.01
CA LEU A 165 17.83 -8.69 -2.80
C LEU A 165 18.90 -7.60 -3.10
N GLU A 166 20.02 -7.93 -3.68
CA GLU A 166 21.11 -7.00 -3.96
C GLU A 166 21.19 -6.63 -5.43
N GLU A 167 21.32 -7.64 -6.30
CA GLU A 167 21.42 -7.46 -7.75
C GLU A 167 20.07 -7.81 -8.40
N TRP A 168 19.56 -6.90 -9.23
CA TRP A 168 18.24 -7.02 -9.84
C TRP A 168 18.36 -7.06 -11.36
N GLU A 169 17.74 -8.06 -11.95
CA GLU A 169 17.65 -8.22 -13.41
C GLU A 169 16.22 -8.02 -13.90
N TYR A 170 16.08 -7.37 -15.05
CA TYR A 170 14.80 -7.21 -15.73
C TYR A 170 14.26 -8.56 -16.22
N VAL A 171 12.98 -8.82 -15.92
CA VAL A 171 12.29 -10.03 -16.40
C VAL A 171 11.37 -9.69 -17.56
N THR A 172 10.37 -8.81 -17.33
CA THR A 172 9.37 -8.44 -18.32
C THR A 172 8.63 -7.17 -17.93
N ASP A 173 7.89 -6.59 -18.86
CA ASP A 173 6.82 -5.64 -18.56
C ASP A 173 5.50 -6.42 -18.45
N ILE A 174 4.87 -6.42 -17.27
CA ILE A 174 3.62 -7.13 -16.99
C ILE A 174 2.50 -6.54 -17.83
N ILE A 175 2.38 -5.21 -17.81
CA ILE A 175 1.38 -4.44 -18.56
C ILE A 175 1.93 -3.05 -18.89
N SER A 176 1.49 -2.47 -20.02
CA SER A 176 1.82 -1.11 -20.41
C SER A 176 0.63 -0.46 -21.11
N GLU A 177 0.04 0.56 -20.50
CA GLU A 177 -1.21 1.19 -20.93
C GLU A 177 -1.13 2.73 -20.85
N LYS A 178 -2.07 3.40 -21.54
CA LYS A 178 -2.30 4.85 -21.41
C LYS A 178 -3.30 5.21 -20.31
N LYS A 179 -3.72 4.25 -19.52
CA LYS A 179 -4.52 4.45 -18.31
C LYS A 179 -3.61 4.46 -17.11
N ASN A 180 -4.02 5.14 -16.06
CA ASN A 180 -3.34 5.02 -14.77
C ASN A 180 -3.41 3.57 -14.30
N ILE A 181 -2.29 3.06 -13.81
CA ILE A 181 -2.18 1.74 -13.18
C ILE A 181 -1.50 1.98 -11.86
N GLU A 182 -2.26 1.82 -10.78
CA GLU A 182 -1.84 2.17 -9.43
C GLU A 182 -2.31 1.11 -8.43
N ASP A 183 -1.92 1.27 -7.16
CA ASP A 183 -2.32 0.43 -6.03
C ASP A 183 -2.18 -1.08 -6.31
N GLY A 184 -1.04 -1.45 -6.87
CA GLY A 184 -0.74 -2.83 -7.22
C GLY A 184 -0.48 -3.71 -6.00
N ASP A 185 -0.70 -5.02 -6.17
CA ASP A 185 -0.24 -6.07 -5.27
C ASP A 185 0.18 -7.29 -6.09
N ILE A 186 1.25 -7.97 -5.67
CA ILE A 186 1.70 -9.21 -6.31
C ILE A 186 1.78 -10.33 -5.30
N ARG A 187 1.24 -11.49 -5.64
CA ARG A 187 1.27 -12.69 -4.81
C ARG A 187 1.87 -13.85 -5.59
N TYR A 188 2.68 -14.67 -4.90
CA TYR A 188 3.16 -15.94 -5.45
C TYR A 188 2.58 -17.08 -4.63
N ILE A 189 1.72 -17.91 -5.26
CA ILE A 189 0.97 -18.96 -4.58
C ILE A 189 0.90 -20.17 -5.50
N ASP A 190 1.27 -21.33 -4.98
CA ASP A 190 1.21 -22.62 -5.69
C ASP A 190 1.92 -22.59 -7.07
N GLY A 191 3.05 -21.87 -7.18
CA GLY A 191 3.81 -21.76 -8.43
C GLY A 191 3.30 -20.71 -9.41
N ILE A 192 2.31 -19.91 -9.04
CA ILE A 192 1.65 -18.93 -9.91
C ILE A 192 1.81 -17.55 -9.31
N PHE A 193 2.21 -16.58 -10.13
CA PHE A 193 2.11 -15.17 -9.79
C PHE A 193 0.72 -14.64 -10.14
N TYR A 194 0.16 -13.87 -9.22
CA TYR A 194 -1.05 -13.07 -9.40
C TYR A 194 -0.68 -11.60 -9.16
N TYR A 195 -0.94 -10.76 -10.16
CA TYR A 195 -0.76 -9.31 -10.04
C TYR A 195 -2.12 -8.65 -10.08
N PHE A 196 -2.47 -7.97 -9.00
CA PHE A 196 -3.69 -7.19 -8.85
C PHE A 196 -3.34 -5.72 -9.02
N PHE A 197 -4.25 -4.93 -9.57
CA PHE A 197 -4.03 -3.50 -9.79
C PHE A 197 -5.32 -2.77 -10.04
N GLU A 198 -5.28 -1.50 -9.70
CA GLU A 198 -6.25 -0.52 -10.11
C GLU A 198 -5.96 -0.05 -11.54
N MET A 199 -7.00 0.19 -12.33
CA MET A 199 -6.88 0.77 -13.66
C MET A 199 -7.96 1.82 -13.88
N GLU A 200 -7.54 3.06 -14.04
CA GLU A 200 -8.44 4.20 -14.23
C GLU A 200 -8.05 5.07 -15.43
N HIS A 201 -8.95 5.92 -15.87
CA HIS A 201 -8.68 6.84 -16.97
C HIS A 201 -8.07 8.16 -16.49
N TYR A 202 -8.38 8.58 -15.28
CA TYR A 202 -7.83 9.77 -14.62
C TYR A 202 -7.99 9.63 -13.10
N ASP A 203 -7.11 10.29 -12.35
CA ASP A 203 -7.09 10.25 -10.89
C ASP A 203 -8.45 10.59 -10.27
N LYS A 204 -8.87 9.79 -9.28
CA LYS A 204 -10.19 9.88 -8.61
C LYS A 204 -11.40 9.71 -9.57
N GLY A 205 -11.15 9.19 -10.74
CA GLY A 205 -12.20 8.75 -11.65
C GLY A 205 -12.68 7.34 -11.33
N PRO A 206 -13.72 6.86 -12.03
CA PRO A 206 -14.09 5.47 -11.90
C PRO A 206 -12.94 4.54 -12.30
N SER A 207 -12.57 3.65 -11.38
CA SER A 207 -11.48 2.70 -11.54
C SER A 207 -11.97 1.25 -11.56
N ALA A 208 -11.36 0.42 -12.38
CA ALA A 208 -11.58 -1.02 -12.39
C ALA A 208 -10.49 -1.70 -11.56
N ILE A 209 -10.85 -2.68 -10.75
CA ILE A 209 -9.86 -3.58 -10.14
C ILE A 209 -9.66 -4.77 -11.07
N CYS A 210 -8.42 -4.97 -11.48
CA CYS A 210 -8.02 -5.98 -12.44
C CYS A 210 -7.02 -6.97 -11.84
N MET A 211 -6.89 -8.14 -12.48
CA MET A 211 -5.91 -9.15 -12.14
C MET A 211 -5.30 -9.77 -13.39
N MET A 212 -4.01 -10.07 -13.33
CA MET A 212 -3.27 -10.86 -14.31
C MET A 212 -2.55 -11.99 -13.59
N LYS A 213 -2.28 -13.10 -14.30
CA LYS A 213 -1.49 -14.22 -13.76
C LYS A 213 -0.37 -14.64 -14.67
N SER A 214 0.70 -15.19 -14.09
CA SER A 214 1.81 -15.83 -14.76
C SER A 214 2.09 -17.20 -14.16
N GLU A 215 2.22 -18.21 -15.02
CA GLU A 215 2.50 -19.62 -14.67
C GLU A 215 3.94 -20.05 -15.08
N ASP A 216 4.79 -19.10 -15.46
CA ASP A 216 6.13 -19.34 -15.97
C ASP A 216 7.20 -18.41 -15.32
N ASN A 217 7.08 -18.21 -14.00
CA ASN A 217 7.97 -17.36 -13.21
C ASN A 217 8.03 -15.91 -13.72
N GLY A 218 6.88 -15.35 -14.07
CA GLY A 218 6.75 -13.94 -14.44
C GLY A 218 7.16 -13.60 -15.87
N LYS A 219 7.54 -14.58 -16.72
CA LYS A 219 8.01 -14.31 -18.08
C LYS A 219 6.90 -13.89 -19.03
N THR A 220 5.74 -14.53 -18.89
CA THR A 220 4.54 -14.17 -19.65
C THR A 220 3.33 -14.03 -18.75
N TRP A 221 2.41 -13.15 -19.14
CA TRP A 221 1.24 -12.79 -18.33
C TRP A 221 -0.05 -12.94 -19.11
N SER A 222 -1.11 -13.33 -18.43
CA SER A 222 -2.46 -13.35 -19.00
C SER A 222 -2.90 -11.94 -19.40
N LYS A 223 -3.98 -11.84 -20.17
CA LYS A 223 -4.68 -10.54 -20.32
C LYS A 223 -5.29 -10.13 -18.99
N PRO A 224 -5.47 -8.82 -18.74
CA PRO A 224 -6.21 -8.34 -17.59
C PRO A 224 -7.60 -8.96 -17.50
N LYS A 225 -7.94 -9.52 -16.33
CA LYS A 225 -9.29 -9.94 -15.96
C LYS A 225 -9.85 -8.88 -15.01
N GLU A 226 -10.95 -8.25 -15.39
CA GLU A 226 -11.67 -7.32 -14.53
C GLU A 226 -12.35 -8.08 -13.39
N LEU A 227 -12.02 -7.77 -12.16
CA LEU A 227 -12.64 -8.31 -10.94
C LEU A 227 -13.79 -7.43 -10.46
N LEU A 228 -13.59 -6.10 -10.50
CA LEU A 228 -14.61 -5.10 -10.19
C LEU A 228 -14.66 -4.07 -11.34
N PRO A 229 -15.87 -3.73 -11.83
CA PRO A 229 -16.02 -2.78 -12.93
C PRO A 229 -15.77 -1.33 -12.50
N ALA A 230 -15.38 -0.49 -13.46
CA ALA A 230 -15.14 0.94 -13.26
C ALA A 230 -16.46 1.72 -13.09
N VAL A 231 -17.04 1.69 -11.92
CA VAL A 231 -18.31 2.36 -11.59
C VAL A 231 -18.18 3.42 -10.50
N ALA A 232 -17.08 3.42 -9.79
CA ALA A 232 -16.75 4.32 -8.69
C ALA A 232 -15.25 4.50 -8.63
N ASP A 233 -14.75 5.42 -7.82
CA ASP A 233 -13.37 5.48 -7.38
C ASP A 233 -13.12 4.32 -6.42
N GLN A 234 -12.20 3.42 -6.75
CA GLN A 234 -11.97 2.16 -6.02
C GLN A 234 -10.47 1.93 -5.91
N GLU A 235 -9.98 1.82 -4.68
CA GLU A 235 -8.58 1.54 -4.41
C GLU A 235 -8.40 0.14 -3.85
N MET A 236 -7.53 -0.62 -4.45
CA MET A 236 -7.22 -1.96 -3.98
C MET A 236 -6.30 -1.91 -2.76
N ALA A 237 -6.60 -2.72 -1.74
CA ALA A 237 -5.77 -2.80 -0.54
C ALA A 237 -5.17 -4.19 -0.31
N SER A 238 -5.99 -5.22 -0.35
CA SER A 238 -5.55 -6.59 -0.07
C SER A 238 -6.38 -7.62 -0.82
N CYS A 239 -5.72 -8.71 -1.22
CA CYS A 239 -6.39 -9.91 -1.71
C CYS A 239 -5.95 -11.09 -0.86
N GLU A 240 -6.87 -11.63 -0.05
CA GLU A 240 -6.59 -12.67 0.92
C GLU A 240 -7.09 -14.03 0.45
N ARG A 241 -6.30 -15.09 0.68
CA ARG A 241 -6.73 -16.47 0.44
C ARG A 241 -7.73 -16.89 1.49
N THR A 242 -8.85 -17.47 1.07
CA THR A 242 -9.86 -18.08 1.94
C THR A 242 -9.92 -19.60 1.72
N GLU A 243 -10.70 -20.33 2.52
CA GLU A 243 -10.90 -21.77 2.33
C GLU A 243 -11.57 -22.10 0.99
N SER A 244 -12.41 -21.20 0.47
CA SER A 244 -13.22 -21.40 -0.76
C SER A 244 -12.67 -20.66 -1.99
N GLY A 245 -11.66 -19.82 -1.83
CA GLY A 245 -11.12 -19.01 -2.92
C GLY A 245 -10.38 -17.78 -2.41
N TRP A 246 -10.88 -16.58 -2.75
CA TRP A 246 -10.21 -15.31 -2.47
C TRP A 246 -11.21 -14.31 -1.91
N ARG A 247 -10.74 -13.40 -1.07
CA ARG A 247 -11.45 -12.20 -0.63
C ARG A 247 -10.65 -10.96 -0.97
N LEU A 248 -11.23 -10.08 -1.77
CA LEU A 248 -10.65 -8.80 -2.14
C LEU A 248 -11.23 -7.71 -1.23
N TYR A 249 -10.35 -6.91 -0.62
CA TYR A 249 -10.71 -5.71 0.15
C TYR A 249 -10.32 -4.46 -0.62
N ILE A 250 -11.23 -3.50 -0.66
CA ILE A 250 -11.05 -2.19 -1.32
C ILE A 250 -11.57 -1.07 -0.45
N SER A 251 -11.08 0.15 -0.66
CA SER A 251 -11.84 1.36 -0.34
C SER A 251 -12.52 1.89 -1.59
N SER A 252 -13.75 2.39 -1.47
CA SER A 252 -14.52 2.89 -2.62
C SER A 252 -15.58 3.90 -2.21
N ASP A 253 -15.80 4.89 -3.08
CA ASP A 253 -16.87 5.88 -2.97
C ASP A 253 -18.20 5.43 -3.61
N ILE A 254 -18.39 4.15 -3.86
CA ILE A 254 -19.57 3.60 -4.57
C ILE A 254 -20.92 4.04 -3.97
N ALA A 255 -20.96 4.37 -2.68
CA ALA A 255 -22.15 4.92 -2.02
C ALA A 255 -22.34 6.43 -2.27
N CYS A 256 -21.29 7.14 -2.67
CA CYS A 256 -21.24 8.59 -2.86
C CYS A 256 -20.36 8.95 -4.06
N VAL A 257 -20.60 8.33 -5.20
CA VAL A 257 -19.75 8.44 -6.41
C VAL A 257 -19.41 9.89 -6.76
N GLY A 258 -18.12 10.15 -6.88
CA GLY A 258 -17.54 11.47 -7.15
C GLY A 258 -17.03 12.21 -5.92
N GLU A 259 -17.15 11.63 -4.71
CA GLU A 259 -16.56 12.19 -3.49
C GLU A 259 -15.16 11.61 -3.21
N SER A 260 -14.78 10.54 -3.92
CA SER A 260 -13.47 9.88 -3.77
C SER A 260 -13.19 9.54 -2.31
N TYR A 261 -11.99 9.75 -1.80
CA TYR A 261 -11.60 9.43 -0.41
C TYR A 261 -12.53 9.97 0.66
N GLN A 262 -13.22 11.10 0.43
CA GLN A 262 -14.15 11.70 1.40
C GLN A 262 -15.45 10.93 1.55
N GLY A 263 -15.88 10.28 0.47
CA GLY A 263 -17.07 9.42 0.43
C GLY A 263 -16.73 7.92 0.47
N ALA A 264 -15.46 7.57 0.66
CA ALA A 264 -15.01 6.19 0.61
C ALA A 264 -15.36 5.41 1.88
N PHE A 265 -15.69 4.13 1.67
CA PHE A 265 -15.89 3.11 2.69
C PHE A 265 -15.08 1.87 2.32
N VAL A 266 -14.79 1.03 3.31
CA VAL A 266 -14.20 -0.29 3.07
C VAL A 266 -15.27 -1.27 2.62
N TYR A 267 -15.00 -1.96 1.54
CA TYR A 267 -15.82 -3.05 1.00
C TYR A 267 -14.98 -4.30 0.83
N TYR A 268 -15.65 -5.43 0.70
CA TYR A 268 -15.05 -6.68 0.29
C TYR A 268 -15.92 -7.44 -0.69
N ARG A 269 -15.31 -8.30 -1.48
CA ARG A 269 -15.99 -9.27 -2.34
C ARG A 269 -15.25 -10.59 -2.33
N ASP A 270 -16.03 -11.67 -2.28
CA ASP A 270 -15.50 -13.02 -2.39
C ASP A 270 -15.45 -13.49 -3.84
N PHE A 271 -14.47 -14.34 -4.11
CA PHE A 271 -14.25 -14.97 -5.40
C PHE A 271 -13.92 -16.46 -5.21
N THR A 272 -14.24 -17.28 -6.20
CA THR A 272 -13.76 -18.66 -6.27
C THR A 272 -12.24 -18.72 -6.46
N SER A 273 -11.65 -19.92 -6.44
CA SER A 273 -10.23 -20.12 -6.75
C SER A 273 -9.84 -19.62 -8.16
N ASP A 274 -10.78 -19.58 -9.09
CA ASP A 274 -10.58 -19.11 -10.48
C ASP A 274 -10.95 -17.63 -10.66
N PHE A 275 -11.13 -16.90 -9.55
CA PHE A 275 -11.55 -15.49 -9.53
C PHE A 275 -12.90 -15.23 -10.21
N GLU A 276 -13.84 -16.18 -10.13
CA GLU A 276 -15.23 -15.90 -10.45
C GLU A 276 -15.92 -15.30 -9.21
N PRO A 277 -16.69 -14.21 -9.38
CA PRO A 277 -17.28 -13.51 -8.24
C PRO A 277 -18.31 -14.39 -7.50
N VAL A 278 -18.27 -14.34 -6.17
CA VAL A 278 -19.23 -15.00 -5.27
C VAL A 278 -20.03 -13.91 -4.55
N GLY A 279 -21.32 -13.84 -4.85
CA GLY A 279 -22.20 -12.80 -4.28
C GLY A 279 -21.91 -11.40 -4.80
N GLU A 280 -22.42 -10.41 -4.08
CA GLU A 280 -22.26 -8.99 -4.41
C GLU A 280 -21.14 -8.36 -3.59
N LEU A 281 -20.70 -7.15 -3.99
CA LEU A 281 -19.81 -6.31 -3.20
C LEU A 281 -20.50 -5.94 -1.87
N GLN A 282 -19.84 -6.16 -0.74
CA GLN A 282 -20.39 -5.95 0.59
C GLN A 282 -19.59 -4.89 1.34
N ALA A 283 -20.29 -4.00 2.06
CA ALA A 283 -19.63 -3.08 2.96
C ALA A 283 -19.06 -3.86 4.15
N SER A 284 -17.82 -3.56 4.52
CA SER A 284 -17.19 -4.13 5.71
C SER A 284 -17.91 -3.71 6.98
N LYS A 285 -17.99 -4.61 7.96
CA LYS A 285 -18.48 -4.34 9.31
C LYS A 285 -17.44 -3.63 10.20
N MET A 286 -16.34 -3.20 9.60
CA MET A 286 -15.28 -2.46 10.30
C MET A 286 -15.86 -1.24 11.03
N PRO A 287 -15.54 -1.02 12.32
CA PRO A 287 -15.95 0.17 13.05
C PRO A 287 -15.43 1.46 12.40
N ASP A 288 -16.23 2.54 12.44
CA ASP A 288 -15.87 3.84 11.87
C ASP A 288 -15.53 3.81 10.35
N ASN A 289 -16.20 2.95 9.62
CA ASN A 289 -15.96 2.74 8.19
C ASN A 289 -16.43 3.96 7.36
N GLN A 290 -15.67 5.07 7.39
CA GLN A 290 -15.93 6.31 6.63
C GLN A 290 -14.66 7.07 6.28
N ALA A 291 -14.66 7.74 5.13
CA ALA A 291 -13.59 8.62 4.65
C ALA A 291 -12.21 7.98 4.79
N VAL A 292 -12.05 6.79 4.23
CA VAL A 292 -10.86 5.96 4.39
C VAL A 292 -10.14 5.76 3.06
N ARG A 293 -8.80 5.69 3.14
CA ARG A 293 -7.97 4.95 2.20
C ARG A 293 -7.47 3.71 2.94
N LEU A 294 -7.86 2.54 2.47
CA LEU A 294 -7.43 1.28 3.06
C LEU A 294 -6.03 0.94 2.56
N TYR A 295 -5.09 0.76 3.47
CA TYR A 295 -3.72 0.40 3.13
C TYR A 295 -3.50 -1.12 3.10
N GLU A 296 -4.03 -1.82 4.09
CA GLU A 296 -3.88 -3.28 4.18
C GLU A 296 -4.90 -3.89 5.14
N VAL A 297 -5.34 -5.11 4.82
CA VAL A 297 -6.08 -5.98 5.74
C VAL A 297 -5.23 -7.22 5.99
N LYS A 298 -5.05 -7.59 7.25
CA LYS A 298 -4.27 -8.76 7.64
C LYS A 298 -4.99 -9.56 8.71
N LYS A 299 -4.92 -10.88 8.61
CA LYS A 299 -5.43 -11.78 9.65
C LYS A 299 -4.29 -12.17 10.59
N ILE A 300 -4.40 -11.78 11.87
CA ILE A 300 -3.43 -12.09 12.92
C ILE A 300 -4.19 -12.77 14.06
N ASP A 301 -3.74 -13.96 14.49
CA ASP A 301 -4.37 -14.75 15.57
C ASP A 301 -5.90 -14.91 15.43
N GLY A 302 -6.36 -15.06 14.20
CA GLY A 302 -7.76 -15.28 13.88
C GLY A 302 -8.62 -14.02 13.73
N LYS A 303 -8.13 -12.85 14.11
CA LYS A 303 -8.79 -11.55 13.96
C LYS A 303 -8.35 -10.84 12.69
N LEU A 304 -9.25 -10.06 12.11
CA LEU A 304 -8.93 -9.16 11.00
C LEU A 304 -8.46 -7.81 11.55
N TYR A 305 -7.36 -7.33 11.02
CA TYR A 305 -6.79 -6.03 11.31
C TYR A 305 -6.86 -5.18 10.04
N PHE A 306 -7.44 -3.99 10.14
CA PHE A 306 -7.59 -3.03 9.06
C PHE A 306 -6.67 -1.84 9.33
N LEU A 307 -5.70 -1.63 8.48
CA LEU A 307 -4.80 -0.48 8.50
C LEU A 307 -5.25 0.51 7.43
N PHE A 308 -5.61 1.72 7.83
CA PHE A 308 -6.20 2.69 6.91
C PHE A 308 -5.96 4.14 7.32
N ALA A 309 -6.14 5.06 6.38
CA ALA A 309 -6.16 6.49 6.66
C ALA A 309 -7.59 7.01 6.74
N ARG A 310 -7.84 7.88 7.71
CA ARG A 310 -9.01 8.76 7.76
C ARG A 310 -8.59 10.16 7.35
N ASN A 311 -9.48 10.92 6.72
CA ASN A 311 -9.20 12.27 6.26
C ASN A 311 -7.93 12.35 5.37
N PHE A 312 -7.78 11.40 4.46
CA PHE A 312 -6.56 11.21 3.66
C PHE A 312 -6.10 12.48 2.94
N LEU A 313 -7.03 13.31 2.45
CA LEU A 313 -6.72 14.55 1.74
C LEU A 313 -6.40 15.74 2.65
N THR A 314 -6.57 15.62 3.97
CA THR A 314 -6.35 16.70 4.94
C THR A 314 -5.36 16.33 6.02
N ASP A 315 -5.83 15.73 7.11
CA ASP A 315 -5.02 15.42 8.28
C ASP A 315 -4.31 14.07 8.16
N CYS A 316 -4.86 13.16 7.37
CA CYS A 316 -4.38 11.82 7.12
C CYS A 316 -4.04 11.05 8.42
N ASP A 317 -5.05 10.88 9.27
CA ASP A 317 -4.92 10.10 10.49
C ASP A 317 -4.71 8.62 10.12
N LEU A 318 -3.60 8.03 10.53
CA LEU A 318 -3.37 6.60 10.41
C LEU A 318 -4.08 5.85 11.53
N LEU A 319 -4.91 4.88 11.18
CA LEU A 319 -5.77 4.15 12.10
C LEU A 319 -5.61 2.64 11.94
N LEU A 320 -5.76 1.94 13.06
CA LEU A 320 -5.87 0.49 13.10
C LEU A 320 -7.23 0.12 13.72
N ARG A 321 -7.97 -0.79 13.09
CA ARG A 321 -9.22 -1.35 13.61
C ARG A 321 -9.17 -2.86 13.56
N THR A 322 -9.89 -3.49 14.48
CA THR A 322 -9.99 -4.95 14.55
C THR A 322 -11.42 -5.40 14.39
N LEU A 323 -11.61 -6.54 13.74
CA LEU A 323 -12.88 -7.23 13.58
C LEU A 323 -12.67 -8.72 13.77
N GLU A 324 -13.58 -9.40 14.48
CA GLU A 324 -13.48 -10.86 14.69
C GLU A 324 -13.73 -11.61 13.37
N SER A 325 -14.70 -11.18 12.57
CA SER A 325 -14.95 -11.69 11.22
C SER A 325 -15.88 -10.75 10.45
N GLU A 326 -15.94 -10.91 9.12
CA GLU A 326 -16.94 -10.25 8.25
C GLU A 326 -18.28 -11.02 8.19
N GLU A 327 -18.38 -12.20 8.83
CA GLU A 327 -19.58 -13.04 8.86
C GLU A 327 -20.69 -12.52 9.80
#